data_681425853bc0b87b453f53dd1aedf880
#
_entry.id   681425853bc0b87b453f53dd1aedf880
#
_cell.length_a   1.000
_cell.length_b   1.000
_cell.length_c   1.000
_cell.angle_alpha   90.00
_cell.angle_beta   90.00
_cell.angle_gamma   90.00
#
_symmetry.space_group_name_H-M   'P 1'
#
loop_
_entity.id
_entity.type
_entity.pdbx_description
1 polymer ?
#
loop_
_entity_poly.entity_id
_entity_poly.type
_entity_poly.pdbx_seq_one_letter_code
_entity_poly.pdbx_strand_id
1 'polypeptide(L)'
;MSFITPAAGAPTLLVVGDSLSAGYGLDRGQSWVDHLAANPTGILGTNGQILNASISGETTTGGLSRLPGLLERHQPDAILIALGANDGLRGLPLKTMQDNLRAMFKLAADSGAKVLYAGIELPRNYGGPFVRAFRDAQDQVAEDSRVAYLPFFLKPVALRRELFQDDGLHPTAEAQPIIADYVRDFLQEALSK
;
A
#
# COMPACT_ATOMS: atom_id res chain seq x y z
N MET A 1 7.57 44.21 -1.08
CA MET A 1 7.23 43.11 -0.15
C MET A 1 7.59 41.80 -0.83
N SER A 2 8.71 41.16 -0.43
CA SER A 2 9.09 39.85 -0.92
C SER A 2 8.21 38.81 -0.23
N PHE A 3 7.38 38.11 -0.99
CA PHE A 3 6.69 36.90 -0.51
C PHE A 3 7.74 35.81 -0.36
N ILE A 4 8.09 35.48 0.88
CA ILE A 4 8.87 34.29 1.18
C ILE A 4 7.95 33.12 0.89
N THR A 5 8.17 32.41 -0.22
CA THR A 5 7.56 31.12 -0.46
C THR A 5 8.07 30.19 0.66
N PRO A 6 7.21 29.52 1.44
CA PRO A 6 7.69 28.54 2.41
C PRO A 6 8.52 27.51 1.66
N ALA A 7 9.68 27.15 2.19
CA ALA A 7 10.48 26.07 1.65
C ALA A 7 9.58 24.82 1.58
N ALA A 8 9.43 24.24 0.39
CA ALA A 8 8.70 22.99 0.23
C ALA A 8 9.34 21.98 1.18
N GLY A 9 8.54 21.38 2.06
CA GLY A 9 8.99 20.29 2.92
C GLY A 9 9.57 19.16 2.08
N ALA A 10 10.32 18.26 2.71
CA ALA A 10 10.80 17.07 2.01
C ALA A 10 9.62 16.26 1.47
N PRO A 11 9.63 15.85 0.17
CA PRO A 11 8.54 15.04 -0.39
C PRO A 11 8.27 13.80 0.45
N THR A 12 7.00 13.55 0.76
CA THR A 12 6.59 12.50 1.69
C THR A 12 5.64 11.52 1.03
N LEU A 13 5.98 10.23 1.05
CA LEU A 13 5.09 9.12 0.72
C LEU A 13 4.61 8.45 2.00
N LEU A 14 3.31 8.40 2.21
CA LEU A 14 2.69 7.66 3.31
C LEU A 14 2.22 6.29 2.82
N VAL A 15 2.63 5.21 3.49
CA VAL A 15 2.15 3.85 3.23
C VAL A 15 1.12 3.47 4.28
N VAL A 16 -0.09 3.14 3.85
CA VAL A 16 -1.21 2.70 4.70
C VAL A 16 -1.60 1.29 4.29
N GLY A 17 -1.19 0.31 5.07
CA GLY A 17 -1.37 -1.11 4.78
C GLY A 17 -1.67 -1.92 6.04
N ASP A 18 -1.61 -3.23 5.88
CA ASP A 18 -1.83 -4.23 6.92
C ASP A 18 -0.52 -4.93 7.34
N SER A 19 -0.61 -6.19 7.82
CA SER A 19 0.53 -6.98 8.26
C SER A 19 1.60 -7.19 7.18
N LEU A 20 1.21 -7.24 5.90
CA LEU A 20 2.13 -7.44 4.78
C LEU A 20 3.05 -6.23 4.58
N SER A 21 2.63 -5.05 4.98
CA SER A 21 3.40 -3.81 4.91
C SER A 21 3.99 -3.39 6.26
N ALA A 22 3.37 -3.82 7.38
CA ALA A 22 3.87 -3.55 8.73
C ALA A 22 5.11 -4.37 9.11
N GLY A 23 5.45 -5.42 8.33
CA GLY A 23 6.57 -6.32 8.64
C GLY A 23 6.24 -7.33 9.74
N TYR A 24 5.04 -7.94 9.68
CA TYR A 24 4.63 -8.97 10.65
C TYR A 24 5.62 -10.14 10.69
N GLY A 25 6.05 -10.52 11.90
CA GLY A 25 7.00 -11.62 12.11
C GLY A 25 8.45 -11.29 11.75
N LEU A 26 8.77 -10.04 11.42
CA LEU A 26 10.11 -9.56 11.07
C LEU A 26 10.70 -8.69 12.17
N ASP A 27 12.01 -8.57 12.18
CA ASP A 27 12.70 -7.58 12.99
C ASP A 27 12.45 -6.16 12.47
N ARG A 28 12.61 -5.18 13.35
CA ARG A 28 12.46 -3.77 12.99
C ARG A 28 13.43 -3.39 11.87
N GLY A 29 12.93 -2.69 10.86
CA GLY A 29 13.73 -2.23 9.72
C GLY A 29 13.85 -3.24 8.58
N GLN A 30 13.15 -4.37 8.66
CA GLN A 30 13.22 -5.43 7.65
C GLN A 30 12.03 -5.45 6.67
N SER A 31 10.96 -4.66 6.89
CA SER A 31 9.83 -4.66 5.96
C SER A 31 10.22 -4.07 4.58
N TRP A 32 9.50 -4.43 3.53
CA TRP A 32 9.71 -3.84 2.21
C TRP A 32 9.56 -2.30 2.23
N VAL A 33 8.71 -1.78 3.12
CA VAL A 33 8.57 -0.32 3.31
C VAL A 33 9.84 0.27 3.92
N ASP A 34 10.46 -0.41 4.89
CA ASP A 34 11.74 0.02 5.47
C ASP A 34 12.86 0.01 4.43
N HIS A 35 12.90 -1.01 3.55
CA HIS A 35 13.85 -1.06 2.43
C HIS A 35 13.67 0.11 1.45
N LEU A 36 12.43 0.51 1.18
CA LEU A 36 12.17 1.71 0.38
C LEU A 36 12.61 2.99 1.12
N ALA A 37 12.28 3.08 2.41
CA ALA A 37 12.60 4.24 3.24
C ALA A 37 14.11 4.44 3.43
N ALA A 38 14.89 3.36 3.43
CA ALA A 38 16.36 3.42 3.50
C ALA A 38 16.99 4.05 2.23
N ASN A 39 16.32 3.99 1.08
CA ASN A 39 16.76 4.62 -0.17
C ASN A 39 15.58 5.19 -0.97
N PRO A 40 15.07 6.37 -0.61
CA PRO A 40 13.94 7.00 -1.29
C PRO A 40 14.33 7.73 -2.58
N THR A 41 15.63 7.88 -2.87
CA THR A 41 16.18 8.77 -3.91
C THR A 41 15.54 8.59 -5.29
N GLY A 42 15.35 7.35 -5.71
CA GLY A 42 14.74 7.04 -7.02
C GLY A 42 13.23 7.25 -7.08
N ILE A 43 12.57 7.49 -5.92
CA ILE A 43 11.11 7.65 -5.81
C ILE A 43 10.75 9.11 -5.55
N LEU A 44 11.39 9.73 -4.55
CA LEU A 44 11.04 11.05 -4.02
C LEU A 44 12.20 12.04 -4.08
N GLY A 45 13.33 11.68 -4.67
CA GLY A 45 14.56 12.48 -4.63
C GLY A 45 15.34 12.30 -3.33
N THR A 46 16.47 13.01 -3.23
CA THR A 46 17.47 12.83 -2.15
C THR A 46 16.96 13.16 -0.74
N ASN A 47 15.97 14.04 -0.62
CA ASN A 47 15.41 14.47 0.66
C ASN A 47 14.04 13.86 0.93
N GLY A 48 13.59 12.92 0.09
CA GLY A 48 12.27 12.30 0.26
C GLY A 48 12.17 11.44 1.51
N GLN A 49 10.95 11.33 2.04
CA GLN A 49 10.63 10.50 3.20
C GLN A 49 9.54 9.48 2.86
N ILE A 50 9.71 8.24 3.30
CA ILE A 50 8.69 7.20 3.21
C ILE A 50 8.29 6.81 4.62
N LEU A 51 7.02 7.02 4.95
CA LEU A 51 6.47 6.77 6.28
C LEU A 51 5.57 5.53 6.25
N ASN A 52 5.84 4.57 7.12
CA ASN A 52 5.02 3.37 7.26
C ASN A 52 3.98 3.57 8.36
N ALA A 53 2.71 3.71 7.98
CA ALA A 53 1.57 3.79 8.87
C ALA A 53 0.72 2.51 8.85
N SER A 54 1.30 1.37 8.44
CA SER A 54 0.61 0.09 8.35
C SER A 54 0.40 -0.55 9.71
N ILE A 55 -0.72 -1.25 9.89
CA ILE A 55 -1.09 -1.95 11.12
C ILE A 55 -1.47 -3.39 10.81
N SER A 56 -0.85 -4.36 11.49
CA SER A 56 -1.18 -5.78 11.31
C SER A 56 -2.65 -6.07 11.59
N GLY A 57 -3.29 -6.84 10.71
CA GLY A 57 -4.70 -7.19 10.82
C GLY A 57 -5.68 -6.10 10.35
N GLU A 58 -5.20 -4.98 9.83
CA GLU A 58 -6.03 -3.87 9.36
C GLU A 58 -6.94 -4.29 8.21
N THR A 59 -8.20 -3.86 8.27
CA THR A 59 -9.16 -3.94 7.17
C THR A 59 -9.33 -2.59 6.51
N THR A 60 -10.03 -2.56 5.37
CA THR A 60 -10.38 -1.29 4.72
C THR A 60 -11.24 -0.39 5.63
N THR A 61 -12.08 -0.96 6.50
CA THR A 61 -12.87 -0.20 7.48
C THR A 61 -11.98 0.48 8.52
N GLY A 62 -11.01 -0.24 9.09
CA GLY A 62 -10.07 0.34 10.05
C GLY A 62 -9.18 1.41 9.41
N GLY A 63 -8.63 1.11 8.22
CA GLY A 63 -7.84 2.07 7.45
C GLY A 63 -8.60 3.36 7.15
N LEU A 64 -9.86 3.26 6.70
CA LEU A 64 -10.71 4.43 6.43
C LEU A 64 -10.94 5.26 7.69
N SER A 65 -11.18 4.61 8.84
CA SER A 65 -11.44 5.29 10.11
C SER A 65 -10.27 6.16 10.58
N ARG A 66 -9.03 5.71 10.39
CA ARG A 66 -7.83 6.44 10.85
C ARG A 66 -7.19 7.34 9.80
N LEU A 67 -7.57 7.18 8.52
CA LEU A 67 -6.96 7.92 7.42
C LEU A 67 -7.03 9.46 7.59
N PRO A 68 -8.16 10.07 8.01
CA PRO A 68 -8.20 11.53 8.20
C PRO A 68 -7.11 12.05 9.15
N GLY A 69 -6.93 11.40 10.29
CA GLY A 69 -5.90 11.80 11.26
C GLY A 69 -4.46 11.58 10.74
N LEU A 70 -4.25 10.60 9.87
CA LEU A 70 -2.96 10.39 9.21
C LEU A 70 -2.66 11.48 8.18
N LEU A 71 -3.65 11.85 7.37
CA LEU A 71 -3.53 12.92 6.37
C LEU A 71 -3.26 14.27 7.05
N GLU A 72 -4.01 14.60 8.12
CA GLU A 72 -3.80 15.82 8.89
C GLU A 72 -2.39 15.90 9.51
N ARG A 73 -1.93 14.79 10.09
CA ARG A 73 -0.63 14.74 10.79
C ARG A 73 0.56 14.80 9.85
N HIS A 74 0.49 14.08 8.73
CA HIS A 74 1.66 13.84 7.87
C HIS A 74 1.66 14.69 6.61
N GLN A 75 0.50 15.22 6.18
CA GLN A 75 0.33 16.04 4.97
C GLN A 75 1.15 15.50 3.78
N PRO A 76 0.96 14.21 3.41
CA PRO A 76 1.81 13.56 2.43
C PRO A 76 1.59 14.10 1.02
N ASP A 77 2.65 14.16 0.22
CA ASP A 77 2.55 14.47 -1.22
C ASP A 77 1.99 13.29 -2.02
N ALA A 78 2.23 12.07 -1.52
CA ALA A 78 1.68 10.85 -2.10
C ALA A 78 1.29 9.85 -1.01
N ILE A 79 0.31 9.01 -1.30
CA ILE A 79 -0.13 7.92 -0.42
C ILE A 79 -0.23 6.62 -1.20
N LEU A 80 0.37 5.55 -0.67
CA LEU A 80 0.20 4.19 -1.15
C LEU A 80 -0.74 3.44 -0.19
N ILE A 81 -1.93 3.12 -0.66
CA ILE A 81 -2.88 2.30 0.08
C ILE A 81 -2.66 0.84 -0.32
N ALA A 82 -2.38 -0.03 0.67
CA ALA A 82 -2.12 -1.46 0.51
C ALA A 82 -3.02 -2.25 1.47
N LEU A 83 -4.33 -2.13 1.28
CA LEU A 83 -5.38 -2.72 2.12
C LEU A 83 -6.38 -3.52 1.29
N GLY A 84 -7.08 -4.45 1.95
CA GLY A 84 -8.09 -5.33 1.39
C GLY A 84 -7.82 -6.80 1.67
N ALA A 85 -6.57 -7.20 1.95
CA ALA A 85 -6.23 -8.60 2.23
C ALA A 85 -7.07 -9.15 3.40
N ASN A 86 -7.15 -8.43 4.51
CA ASN A 86 -7.94 -8.88 5.67
C ASN A 86 -9.45 -8.87 5.42
N ASP A 87 -9.95 -8.01 4.56
CA ASP A 87 -11.36 -8.06 4.13
C ASP A 87 -11.64 -9.37 3.39
N GLY A 88 -10.77 -9.73 2.43
CA GLY A 88 -10.88 -10.97 1.67
C GLY A 88 -10.65 -12.23 2.53
N LEU A 89 -9.59 -12.27 3.34
CA LEU A 89 -9.26 -13.41 4.20
C LEU A 89 -10.34 -13.72 5.24
N ARG A 90 -11.06 -12.69 5.70
CA ARG A 90 -12.18 -12.84 6.64
C ARG A 90 -13.53 -13.02 5.96
N GLY A 91 -13.58 -13.04 4.62
CA GLY A 91 -14.82 -13.18 3.86
C GLY A 91 -15.80 -12.02 4.07
N LEU A 92 -15.29 -10.81 4.33
CA LEU A 92 -16.13 -9.63 4.48
C LEU A 92 -16.77 -9.23 3.13
N PRO A 93 -17.91 -8.52 3.12
CA PRO A 93 -18.57 -8.15 1.89
C PRO A 93 -17.66 -7.31 0.97
N LEU A 94 -17.43 -7.80 -0.25
CA LEU A 94 -16.55 -7.12 -1.22
C LEU A 94 -17.04 -5.71 -1.55
N LYS A 95 -18.37 -5.50 -1.55
CA LYS A 95 -18.92 -4.15 -1.74
C LYS A 95 -18.47 -3.19 -0.64
N THR A 96 -18.43 -3.60 0.62
CA THR A 96 -17.93 -2.77 1.72
C THR A 96 -16.46 -2.42 1.52
N MET A 97 -15.63 -3.39 1.14
CA MET A 97 -14.23 -3.17 0.78
C MET A 97 -14.09 -2.12 -0.34
N GLN A 98 -14.87 -2.27 -1.42
CA GLN A 98 -14.87 -1.34 -2.54
C GLN A 98 -15.28 0.09 -2.12
N ASP A 99 -16.37 0.21 -1.34
CA ASP A 99 -16.87 1.51 -0.89
C ASP A 99 -15.84 2.21 0.03
N ASN A 100 -15.20 1.45 0.93
CA ASN A 100 -14.14 1.96 1.79
C ASN A 100 -12.91 2.42 0.99
N LEU A 101 -12.45 1.63 0.02
CA LEU A 101 -11.31 2.00 -0.84
C LEU A 101 -11.62 3.28 -1.63
N ARG A 102 -12.80 3.40 -2.25
CA ARG A 102 -13.21 4.63 -2.95
C ARG A 102 -13.22 5.84 -2.01
N ALA A 103 -13.75 5.66 -0.79
CA ALA A 103 -13.76 6.74 0.21
C ALA A 103 -12.34 7.13 0.63
N MET A 104 -11.44 6.15 0.84
CA MET A 104 -10.04 6.42 1.16
C MET A 104 -9.32 7.15 0.02
N PHE A 105 -9.51 6.72 -1.23
CA PHE A 105 -8.91 7.37 -2.39
C PHE A 105 -9.41 8.81 -2.53
N LYS A 106 -10.71 9.03 -2.33
CA LYS A 106 -11.28 10.38 -2.36
C LYS A 106 -10.72 11.27 -1.26
N LEU A 107 -10.67 10.81 -0.01
CA LEU A 107 -10.12 11.58 1.12
C LEU A 107 -8.66 11.96 0.87
N ALA A 108 -7.86 11.02 0.37
CA ALA A 108 -6.47 11.28 0.06
C ALA A 108 -6.30 12.28 -1.09
N ALA A 109 -7.08 12.14 -2.16
CA ALA A 109 -7.06 13.09 -3.28
C ALA A 109 -7.53 14.49 -2.86
N ASP A 110 -8.58 14.58 -2.06
CA ASP A 110 -9.11 15.85 -1.51
C ASP A 110 -8.07 16.57 -0.62
N SER A 111 -7.15 15.82 0.02
CA SER A 111 -6.04 16.41 0.79
C SER A 111 -4.89 16.92 -0.07
N GLY A 112 -4.93 16.70 -1.38
CA GLY A 112 -3.88 17.07 -2.33
C GLY A 112 -2.82 15.99 -2.56
N ALA A 113 -2.93 14.83 -1.91
CA ALA A 113 -1.99 13.74 -2.08
C ALA A 113 -2.22 12.98 -3.39
N LYS A 114 -1.14 12.60 -4.09
CA LYS A 114 -1.23 11.66 -5.20
C LYS A 114 -1.53 10.26 -4.68
N VAL A 115 -2.63 9.66 -5.16
CA VAL A 115 -3.13 8.37 -4.66
C VAL A 115 -2.62 7.22 -5.50
N LEU A 116 -2.05 6.22 -4.82
CA LEU A 116 -1.61 4.95 -5.41
C LEU A 116 -2.24 3.79 -4.64
N TYR A 117 -2.49 2.70 -5.34
CA TYR A 117 -3.07 1.50 -4.75
C TYR A 117 -2.24 0.27 -5.06
N ALA A 118 -1.90 -0.51 -4.04
CA ALA A 118 -1.26 -1.81 -4.15
C ALA A 118 -2.25 -2.91 -3.77
N GLY A 119 -2.68 -3.66 -4.76
CA GLY A 119 -3.60 -4.79 -4.60
C GLY A 119 -2.91 -6.07 -4.15
N ILE A 120 -3.71 -7.05 -3.78
CA ILE A 120 -3.29 -8.36 -3.30
C ILE A 120 -4.13 -9.46 -3.93
N GLU A 121 -3.57 -10.66 -4.07
CA GLU A 121 -4.32 -11.87 -4.42
C GLU A 121 -4.56 -12.73 -3.18
N LEU A 122 -5.76 -13.33 -3.09
CA LEU A 122 -6.07 -14.31 -2.05
C LEU A 122 -5.51 -15.69 -2.40
N PRO A 123 -5.14 -16.51 -1.40
CA PRO A 123 -4.77 -17.89 -1.61
C PRO A 123 -5.87 -18.68 -2.33
N ARG A 124 -5.46 -19.60 -3.22
CA ARG A 124 -6.41 -20.36 -4.08
C ARG A 124 -7.39 -21.24 -3.31
N ASN A 125 -7.07 -21.65 -2.09
CA ASN A 125 -7.93 -22.44 -1.21
C ASN A 125 -9.17 -21.69 -0.70
N TYR A 126 -9.29 -20.37 -0.92
CA TYR A 126 -10.51 -19.59 -0.68
C TYR A 126 -11.61 -19.83 -1.74
N GLY A 127 -11.34 -20.66 -2.75
CA GLY A 127 -12.28 -21.01 -3.81
C GLY A 127 -12.20 -20.07 -5.03
N GLY A 128 -12.07 -20.68 -6.20
CA GLY A 128 -11.81 -19.93 -7.44
C GLY A 128 -12.81 -18.81 -7.75
N PRO A 129 -14.13 -18.99 -7.56
CA PRO A 129 -15.11 -17.92 -7.78
C PRO A 129 -14.88 -16.71 -6.87
N PHE A 130 -14.62 -16.93 -5.58
CA PHE A 130 -14.41 -15.84 -4.63
C PHE A 130 -13.08 -15.13 -4.87
N VAL A 131 -12.00 -15.87 -5.14
CA VAL A 131 -10.68 -15.30 -5.48
C VAL A 131 -10.79 -14.39 -6.72
N ARG A 132 -11.52 -14.82 -7.75
CA ARG A 132 -11.76 -13.97 -8.93
C ARG A 132 -12.58 -12.73 -8.59
N ALA A 133 -13.71 -12.90 -7.89
CA ALA A 133 -14.55 -11.77 -7.50
C ALA A 133 -13.80 -10.74 -6.64
N PHE A 134 -12.92 -11.19 -5.75
CA PHE A 134 -12.07 -10.32 -4.94
C PHE A 134 -11.08 -9.52 -5.80
N ARG A 135 -10.41 -10.16 -6.75
CA ARG A 135 -9.52 -9.46 -7.69
C ARG A 135 -10.30 -8.46 -8.53
N ASP A 136 -11.39 -8.90 -9.17
CA ASP A 136 -12.21 -8.05 -10.04
C ASP A 136 -12.76 -6.84 -9.27
N ALA A 137 -13.06 -6.99 -7.97
CA ALA A 137 -13.50 -5.89 -7.10
C ALA A 137 -12.41 -4.83 -6.90
N GLN A 138 -11.13 -5.25 -6.75
CA GLN A 138 -9.99 -4.32 -6.65
C GLN A 138 -9.73 -3.63 -7.98
N ASP A 139 -9.70 -4.38 -9.09
CA ASP A 139 -9.47 -3.86 -10.43
C ASP A 139 -10.51 -2.79 -10.77
N GLN A 140 -11.79 -3.06 -10.49
CA GLN A 140 -12.89 -2.11 -10.73
C GLN A 140 -12.75 -0.83 -9.90
N VAL A 141 -12.40 -0.94 -8.61
CA VAL A 141 -12.22 0.25 -7.75
C VAL A 141 -11.07 1.12 -8.26
N ALA A 142 -9.97 0.50 -8.66
CA ALA A 142 -8.81 1.23 -9.17
C ALA A 142 -9.15 1.96 -10.50
N GLU A 143 -9.84 1.29 -11.40
CA GLU A 143 -10.29 1.84 -12.68
C GLU A 143 -11.27 3.01 -12.48
N ASP A 144 -12.35 2.80 -11.72
CA ASP A 144 -13.37 3.81 -11.43
C ASP A 144 -12.76 5.06 -10.79
N SER A 145 -11.78 4.89 -9.91
CA SER A 145 -11.13 5.98 -9.18
C SER A 145 -9.95 6.60 -9.94
N ARG A 146 -9.54 6.00 -11.05
CA ARG A 146 -8.40 6.43 -11.88
C ARG A 146 -7.11 6.60 -11.10
N VAL A 147 -6.88 5.75 -10.10
CA VAL A 147 -5.65 5.74 -9.32
C VAL A 147 -4.58 4.89 -10.01
N ALA A 148 -3.31 5.22 -9.78
CA ALA A 148 -2.23 4.35 -10.19
C ALA A 148 -2.31 3.04 -9.39
N TYR A 149 -2.33 1.90 -10.08
CA TYR A 149 -2.65 0.60 -9.49
C TYR A 149 -1.62 -0.46 -9.81
N LEU A 150 -1.09 -1.10 -8.77
CA LEU A 150 -0.27 -2.29 -8.83
C LEU A 150 -1.13 -3.50 -8.42
N PRO A 151 -1.61 -4.34 -9.36
CA PRO A 151 -2.64 -5.35 -9.06
C PRO A 151 -2.25 -6.38 -8.00
N PHE A 152 -0.96 -6.76 -7.97
CA PHE A 152 -0.47 -7.75 -7.01
C PHE A 152 0.97 -7.45 -6.60
N PHE A 153 1.15 -6.76 -5.49
CA PHE A 153 2.49 -6.32 -5.07
C PHE A 153 3.40 -7.45 -4.56
N LEU A 154 2.86 -8.63 -4.22
CA LEU A 154 3.65 -9.83 -3.89
C LEU A 154 3.98 -10.71 -5.11
N LYS A 155 3.63 -10.28 -6.33
CA LYS A 155 3.82 -11.06 -7.56
C LYS A 155 5.22 -11.69 -7.70
N PRO A 156 6.34 -11.00 -7.43
CA PRO A 156 7.67 -11.54 -7.66
C PRO A 156 8.05 -12.69 -6.71
N VAL A 157 7.34 -12.84 -5.59
CA VAL A 157 7.61 -13.87 -4.57
C VAL A 157 6.50 -14.92 -4.46
N ALA A 158 5.33 -14.68 -5.04
CA ALA A 158 4.10 -15.43 -4.80
C ALA A 158 4.18 -16.96 -5.05
N LEU A 159 5.06 -17.42 -5.95
CA LEU A 159 5.23 -18.84 -6.27
C LEU A 159 6.43 -19.49 -5.56
N ARG A 160 7.09 -18.76 -4.66
CA ARG A 160 8.31 -19.18 -3.98
C ARG A 160 8.02 -19.44 -2.51
N ARG A 161 7.57 -20.70 -2.18
CA ARG A 161 7.13 -21.07 -0.82
C ARG A 161 8.20 -20.79 0.25
N GLU A 162 9.46 -20.91 -0.11
CA GLU A 162 10.61 -20.62 0.76
C GLU A 162 10.72 -19.14 1.17
N LEU A 163 10.05 -18.24 0.46
CA LEU A 163 10.00 -16.80 0.78
C LEU A 163 8.80 -16.41 1.64
N PHE A 164 8.05 -17.39 2.14
CA PHE A 164 6.95 -17.18 3.07
C PHE A 164 7.23 -17.85 4.41
N GLN A 165 6.78 -17.23 5.48
CA GLN A 165 6.80 -17.77 6.83
C GLN A 165 5.99 -19.08 6.89
N ASP A 166 6.00 -19.77 8.03
CA ASP A 166 5.31 -21.06 8.20
C ASP A 166 3.80 -20.99 7.94
N ASP A 167 3.19 -19.82 8.15
CA ASP A 167 1.78 -19.57 7.89
C ASP A 167 1.42 -19.52 6.39
N GLY A 168 2.40 -19.41 5.51
CA GLY A 168 2.22 -19.36 4.06
C GLY A 168 1.55 -18.09 3.53
N LEU A 169 1.41 -17.05 4.36
CA LEU A 169 0.78 -15.78 4.04
C LEU A 169 1.76 -14.60 4.13
N HIS A 170 2.58 -14.58 5.16
CA HIS A 170 3.50 -13.47 5.40
C HIS A 170 4.88 -13.76 4.79
N PRO A 171 5.42 -12.86 3.97
CA PRO A 171 6.76 -13.02 3.40
C PRO A 171 7.86 -13.00 4.47
N THR A 172 8.94 -13.76 4.23
CA THR A 172 10.14 -13.77 5.08
C THR A 172 10.98 -12.50 4.91
N ALA A 173 12.03 -12.34 5.72
CA ALA A 173 12.97 -11.22 5.61
C ALA A 173 13.68 -11.21 4.23
N GLU A 174 14.00 -12.39 3.68
CA GLU A 174 14.66 -12.54 2.38
C GLU A 174 13.74 -12.11 1.21
N ALA A 175 12.43 -12.17 1.38
CA ALA A 175 11.45 -11.73 0.39
C ALA A 175 11.34 -10.21 0.30
N GLN A 176 11.61 -9.50 1.40
CA GLN A 176 11.30 -8.08 1.52
C GLN A 176 12.05 -7.19 0.52
N PRO A 177 13.37 -7.34 0.28
CA PRO A 177 14.05 -6.54 -0.74
C PRO A 177 13.50 -6.79 -2.14
N ILE A 178 13.09 -8.03 -2.47
CA ILE A 178 12.51 -8.36 -3.78
C ILE A 178 11.17 -7.65 -3.98
N ILE A 179 10.34 -7.60 -2.93
CA ILE A 179 9.07 -6.88 -2.94
C ILE A 179 9.33 -5.37 -3.05
N ALA A 180 10.29 -4.86 -2.27
CA ALA A 180 10.66 -3.46 -2.28
C ALA A 180 11.09 -2.98 -3.68
N ASP A 181 11.93 -3.73 -4.37
CA ASP A 181 12.38 -3.38 -5.72
C ASP A 181 11.20 -3.36 -6.71
N TYR A 182 10.32 -4.35 -6.65
CA TYR A 182 9.13 -4.39 -7.51
C TYR A 182 8.16 -3.23 -7.25
N VAL A 183 7.93 -2.88 -5.98
CA VAL A 183 7.10 -1.72 -5.63
C VAL A 183 7.80 -0.41 -5.99
N ARG A 184 9.14 -0.34 -5.88
CA ARG A 184 9.95 0.81 -6.29
C ARG A 184 9.72 1.17 -7.75
N ASP A 185 9.81 0.18 -8.64
CA ASP A 185 9.61 0.38 -10.09
C ASP A 185 8.23 0.98 -10.38
N PHE A 186 7.19 0.45 -9.73
CA PHE A 186 5.84 0.99 -9.82
C PHE A 186 5.74 2.43 -9.31
N LEU A 187 6.33 2.73 -8.15
CA LEU A 187 6.30 4.07 -7.57
C LEU A 187 7.04 5.09 -8.45
N GLN A 188 8.20 4.72 -9.01
CA GLN A 188 8.96 5.57 -9.93
C GLN A 188 8.14 5.92 -11.17
N GLU A 189 7.50 4.93 -11.79
CA GLU A 189 6.65 5.18 -12.96
C GLU A 189 5.43 6.03 -12.59
N ALA A 190 4.75 5.70 -11.50
CA ALA A 190 3.53 6.36 -11.10
C ALA A 190 3.76 7.82 -10.64
N LEU A 191 4.87 8.12 -9.97
CA LEU A 191 5.14 9.46 -9.43
C LEU A 191 5.87 10.39 -10.43
N SER A 192 6.43 9.84 -11.52
CA SER A 192 7.06 10.65 -12.57
C SER A 192 6.08 11.31 -13.55
N LYS A 193 4.82 10.89 -13.53
CA LYS A 193 3.71 11.41 -14.35
C LYS A 193 2.90 12.44 -13.57
#